data_9ee92174fb137423ec8127c1bd807a09
#
_entry.id   9ee92174fb137423ec8127c1bd807a09
#
_cell.length_a   1.000
_cell.length_b   1.000
_cell.length_c   1.000
_cell.angle_alpha   90.00
_cell.angle_beta   90.00
_cell.angle_gamma   90.00
#
_symmetry.space_group_name_H-M   'P 1'
#
loop_
_entity.id
_entity.type
_entity.pdbx_description
1 polymer ?
#
loop_
_entity_poly.entity_id
_entity_poly.type
_entity_poly.pdbx_seq_one_letter_code
_entity_poly.pdbx_strand_id
1 'polypeptide(L)'
;MIVDQAIYRNGVRQVCGDLSDDLAALRGEDTGFLWIGLKDPTDAEFRLVNEELRLHPLAVEDAVHGNQRAKVEHYEGSLLVVLKTLRYLEATSDVETGEVMVFLGDRFVVTVRRGEGNPLAGVRRRLEENAEHLSLGPAAVLHAVMDSIVDNYTHVDAEILEDLDQIEQQVFSGTRDVDATAIYRLKREVLEIRRASMPLADSMLRLRTEPQKRLLQRDAPDSLAFFRDVEDHLLKVNDHIETYDRLLTDILNAHLAQISVQQNDDMRRISAWVAIAAVPTMIAGIYGMNFHNIPELEASFDVGGQQYYYGYFVVVTVMLGACGALYRAFKRSRWL
;
A
#
# COMPACT_ATOMS: atom_id res chain seq x y z
N MET A 1 12.44 -15.09 22.31
CA MET A 1 13.75 -14.96 23.03
C MET A 1 13.82 -13.60 23.73
N ILE A 2 14.26 -13.56 25.00
CA ILE A 2 14.58 -12.30 25.68
C ILE A 2 15.79 -11.69 24.96
N VAL A 3 15.63 -10.49 24.44
CA VAL A 3 16.70 -9.78 23.73
C VAL A 3 17.49 -8.91 24.67
N ASP A 4 16.81 -8.27 25.62
CA ASP A 4 17.40 -7.38 26.59
C ASP A 4 16.48 -7.20 27.81
N GLN A 5 17.08 -7.01 28.97
CA GLN A 5 16.38 -6.63 30.20
C GLN A 5 17.26 -5.71 31.04
N ALA A 6 16.66 -4.67 31.59
CA ALA A 6 17.38 -3.71 32.43
C ALA A 6 16.42 -2.99 33.38
N ILE A 7 16.95 -2.57 34.51
CA ILE A 7 16.29 -1.66 35.43
C ILE A 7 16.76 -0.23 35.12
N TYR A 8 15.83 0.71 35.16
CA TYR A 8 16.12 2.12 35.02
C TYR A 8 15.75 2.87 36.29
N ARG A 9 16.70 3.60 36.87
CA ARG A 9 16.48 4.51 38.01
C ARG A 9 16.98 5.89 37.65
N ASN A 10 16.08 6.87 37.75
CA ASN A 10 16.36 8.25 37.34
C ASN A 10 16.93 8.35 35.90
N GLY A 11 16.39 7.54 34.97
CA GLY A 11 16.84 7.50 33.57
C GLY A 11 18.16 6.77 33.33
N VAL A 12 18.81 6.21 34.37
CA VAL A 12 20.08 5.50 34.25
C VAL A 12 19.88 3.98 34.28
N ARG A 13 20.44 3.32 33.26
CA ARG A 13 20.41 1.88 33.13
C ARG A 13 21.23 1.19 34.23
N GLN A 14 20.65 0.16 34.80
CA GLN A 14 21.30 -0.74 35.77
C GLN A 14 21.17 -2.19 35.30
N VAL A 15 22.13 -3.01 35.70
CA VAL A 15 22.09 -4.45 35.39
C VAL A 15 20.95 -5.09 36.18
N CYS A 16 20.11 -5.87 35.50
CA CYS A 16 19.06 -6.67 36.11
C CYS A 16 19.69 -7.96 36.69
N GLY A 17 19.32 -8.29 37.90
CA GLY A 17 19.69 -9.55 38.58
C GLY A 17 18.61 -10.61 38.37
N ASP A 18 18.09 -11.16 39.48
CA ASP A 18 16.90 -12.01 39.45
C ASP A 18 15.66 -11.16 39.25
N LEU A 19 14.81 -11.57 38.32
CA LEU A 19 13.63 -10.79 37.90
C LEU A 19 12.62 -10.60 39.04
N SER A 20 12.45 -11.63 39.88
CA SER A 20 11.51 -11.61 41.03
C SER A 20 12.00 -10.65 42.12
N ASP A 21 13.28 -10.75 42.47
CA ASP A 21 13.90 -9.88 43.48
C ASP A 21 13.91 -8.43 43.05
N ASP A 22 14.25 -8.16 41.78
CA ASP A 22 14.31 -6.83 41.20
C ASP A 22 12.91 -6.17 41.14
N LEU A 23 11.88 -6.91 40.75
CA LEU A 23 10.51 -6.41 40.75
C LEU A 23 9.99 -6.16 42.17
N ALA A 24 10.32 -7.03 43.11
CA ALA A 24 9.93 -6.85 44.53
C ALA A 24 10.57 -5.57 45.11
N ALA A 25 11.85 -5.33 44.80
CA ALA A 25 12.55 -4.11 45.16
C ALA A 25 11.91 -2.86 44.56
N LEU A 26 11.64 -2.86 43.24
CA LEU A 26 11.01 -1.74 42.54
C LEU A 26 9.60 -1.39 43.05
N ARG A 27 8.83 -2.38 43.48
CA ARG A 27 7.51 -2.13 44.09
C ARG A 27 7.58 -1.40 45.43
N GLY A 28 8.70 -1.49 46.14
CA GLY A 28 8.97 -0.78 47.39
C GLY A 28 9.63 0.61 47.18
N GLU A 29 9.99 0.95 45.98
CA GLU A 29 10.66 2.22 45.63
C GLU A 29 9.66 3.22 45.02
N ASP A 30 9.91 4.51 45.22
CA ASP A 30 9.10 5.58 44.63
C ASP A 30 9.47 5.85 43.16
N THR A 31 10.67 5.47 42.74
CA THR A 31 11.19 5.71 41.39
C THR A 31 11.82 4.46 40.80
N GLY A 32 11.85 4.39 39.45
CA GLY A 32 12.46 3.29 38.72
C GLY A 32 11.46 2.30 38.14
N PHE A 33 11.87 1.63 37.09
CA PHE A 33 11.09 0.61 36.38
C PHE A 33 11.97 -0.41 35.69
N LEU A 34 11.40 -1.56 35.40
CA LEU A 34 11.99 -2.64 34.62
C LEU A 34 11.55 -2.56 33.16
N TRP A 35 12.49 -2.70 32.21
CA TRP A 35 12.18 -2.83 30.79
C TRP A 35 12.70 -4.15 30.22
N ILE A 36 11.79 -5.02 29.79
CA ILE A 36 12.08 -6.30 29.14
C ILE A 36 11.77 -6.19 27.65
N GLY A 37 12.69 -6.61 26.79
CA GLY A 37 12.53 -6.71 25.34
C GLY A 37 12.50 -8.17 24.90
N LEU A 38 11.45 -8.57 24.20
CA LEU A 38 11.28 -9.90 23.62
C LEU A 38 11.21 -9.82 22.10
N LYS A 39 11.86 -10.76 21.41
CA LYS A 39 11.72 -10.95 19.95
C LYS A 39 11.21 -12.37 19.71
N ASP A 40 10.11 -12.48 18.98
CA ASP A 40 9.48 -13.73 18.57
C ASP A 40 9.47 -14.76 19.70
N PRO A 41 8.91 -14.41 20.90
CA PRO A 41 8.95 -15.30 22.04
C PRO A 41 8.11 -16.55 21.81
N THR A 42 8.60 -17.68 22.30
CA THR A 42 7.81 -18.90 22.45
C THR A 42 6.87 -18.79 23.64
N ASP A 43 5.84 -19.64 23.68
CA ASP A 43 4.90 -19.73 24.82
C ASP A 43 5.61 -19.98 26.15
N ALA A 44 6.67 -20.79 26.16
CA ALA A 44 7.45 -21.08 27.34
C ALA A 44 8.22 -19.84 27.83
N GLU A 45 8.88 -19.13 26.92
CA GLU A 45 9.62 -17.90 27.26
C GLU A 45 8.69 -16.78 27.75
N PHE A 46 7.52 -16.65 27.16
CA PHE A 46 6.56 -15.64 27.60
C PHE A 46 5.94 -15.99 28.96
N ARG A 47 5.70 -17.29 29.24
CA ARG A 47 5.22 -17.75 30.56
C ARG A 47 6.17 -17.40 31.67
N LEU A 48 7.48 -17.58 31.50
CA LEU A 48 8.48 -17.19 32.50
C LEU A 48 8.38 -15.73 32.92
N VAL A 49 8.23 -14.84 31.91
CA VAL A 49 8.04 -13.40 32.17
C VAL A 49 6.69 -13.13 32.84
N ASN A 50 5.64 -13.86 32.42
CA ASN A 50 4.30 -13.69 32.97
C ASN A 50 4.13 -14.19 34.41
N GLU A 51 4.88 -15.21 34.83
CA GLU A 51 4.86 -15.70 36.23
C GLU A 51 5.20 -14.57 37.21
N GLU A 52 6.12 -13.69 36.86
CA GLU A 52 6.55 -12.57 37.68
C GLU A 52 5.64 -11.32 37.53
N LEU A 53 5.22 -11.02 36.30
CA LEU A 53 4.46 -9.79 36.01
C LEU A 53 2.96 -9.92 36.25
N ARG A 54 2.42 -11.16 36.25
CA ARG A 54 1.00 -11.48 36.45
C ARG A 54 0.08 -10.74 35.49
N LEU A 55 0.46 -10.72 34.21
CA LEU A 55 -0.33 -10.12 33.15
C LEU A 55 -1.67 -10.85 32.97
N HIS A 56 -2.67 -10.15 32.49
CA HIS A 56 -4.00 -10.71 32.27
C HIS A 56 -3.94 -11.86 31.24
N PRO A 57 -4.62 -13.02 31.46
CA PRO A 57 -4.54 -14.17 30.55
C PRO A 57 -4.87 -13.87 29.09
N LEU A 58 -5.86 -13.02 28.81
CA LEU A 58 -6.20 -12.63 27.44
C LEU A 58 -5.07 -11.82 26.78
N ALA A 59 -4.40 -10.94 27.52
CA ALA A 59 -3.27 -10.18 27.01
C ALA A 59 -2.06 -11.08 26.72
N VAL A 60 -1.88 -12.13 27.52
CA VAL A 60 -0.87 -13.19 27.28
C VAL A 60 -1.20 -13.99 26.03
N GLU A 61 -2.46 -14.39 25.86
CA GLU A 61 -2.93 -15.11 24.69
C GLU A 61 -2.67 -14.31 23.41
N ASP A 62 -2.99 -13.02 23.39
CA ASP A 62 -2.71 -12.14 22.27
C ASP A 62 -1.22 -12.05 21.92
N ALA A 63 -0.35 -11.95 22.94
CA ALA A 63 1.09 -11.88 22.74
C ALA A 63 1.70 -13.18 22.20
N VAL A 64 1.14 -14.33 22.63
CA VAL A 64 1.60 -15.63 22.19
C VAL A 64 1.16 -15.94 20.77
N HIS A 65 -0.11 -15.70 20.43
CA HIS A 65 -0.63 -15.98 19.10
C HIS A 65 -0.17 -14.95 18.06
N GLY A 66 0.00 -13.68 18.45
CA GLY A 66 0.33 -12.60 17.53
C GLY A 66 -0.76 -12.33 16.49
N ASN A 67 -0.40 -11.61 15.46
CA ASN A 67 -1.29 -11.21 14.34
C ASN A 67 -2.57 -10.49 14.81
N GLN A 68 -2.42 -9.68 15.85
CA GLN A 68 -3.49 -8.87 16.39
C GLN A 68 -3.69 -7.59 15.56
N ARG A 69 -4.91 -7.04 15.58
CA ARG A 69 -5.17 -5.70 15.07
C ARG A 69 -4.57 -4.66 16.03
N ALA A 70 -4.11 -3.52 15.51
CA ALA A 70 -3.68 -2.41 16.36
C ALA A 70 -4.81 -2.02 17.33
N LYS A 71 -4.51 -1.97 18.63
CA LYS A 71 -5.48 -1.75 19.69
C LYS A 71 -4.83 -1.27 20.97
N VAL A 72 -5.64 -0.62 21.83
CA VAL A 72 -5.28 -0.28 23.18
C VAL A 72 -6.30 -0.91 24.11
N GLU A 73 -5.86 -1.77 25.01
CA GLU A 73 -6.71 -2.46 25.98
C GLU A 73 -6.16 -2.29 27.39
N HIS A 74 -7.06 -1.94 28.30
CA HIS A 74 -6.73 -1.84 29.72
C HIS A 74 -7.18 -3.10 30.46
N TYR A 75 -6.25 -3.66 31.20
CA TYR A 75 -6.50 -4.75 32.14
C TYR A 75 -6.20 -4.27 33.56
N GLU A 76 -6.69 -4.98 34.56
CA GLU A 76 -6.44 -4.63 35.95
C GLU A 76 -4.92 -4.57 36.21
N GLY A 77 -4.42 -3.36 36.50
CA GLY A 77 -3.01 -3.09 36.78
C GLY A 77 -2.08 -2.98 35.58
N SER A 78 -2.56 -3.13 34.35
CA SER A 78 -1.72 -3.01 33.15
C SER A 78 -2.47 -2.51 31.91
N LEU A 79 -1.71 -1.97 30.97
CA LEU A 79 -2.16 -1.54 29.64
C LEU A 79 -1.46 -2.39 28.58
N LEU A 80 -2.22 -2.95 27.65
CA LEU A 80 -1.72 -3.56 26.44
C LEU A 80 -1.92 -2.62 25.26
N VAL A 81 -0.84 -2.31 24.58
CA VAL A 81 -0.86 -1.56 23.30
C VAL A 81 -0.29 -2.46 22.20
N VAL A 82 -1.10 -2.74 21.21
CA VAL A 82 -0.70 -3.50 20.02
C VAL A 82 -0.53 -2.51 18.86
N LEU A 83 0.64 -2.54 18.25
CA LEU A 83 1.04 -1.68 17.16
C LEU A 83 1.43 -2.55 15.96
N LYS A 84 1.02 -2.19 14.76
CA LYS A 84 1.56 -2.79 13.54
C LYS A 84 2.79 -2.02 13.12
N THR A 85 3.81 -2.72 12.63
CA THR A 85 4.98 -2.10 12.01
C THR A 85 4.89 -2.26 10.51
N LEU A 86 5.43 -1.30 9.76
CA LEU A 86 5.49 -1.31 8.32
C LEU A 86 6.96 -1.30 7.88
N ARG A 87 7.26 -1.97 6.80
CA ARG A 87 8.56 -1.90 6.13
C ARG A 87 8.34 -1.87 4.63
N TYR A 88 8.74 -0.78 4.01
CA TYR A 88 8.75 -0.66 2.56
C TYR A 88 9.95 -1.40 1.96
N LEU A 89 9.72 -2.17 0.90
CA LEU A 89 10.72 -2.93 0.16
C LEU A 89 10.94 -2.28 -1.20
N GLU A 90 11.96 -1.45 -1.34
CA GLU A 90 12.28 -0.72 -2.59
C GLU A 90 12.38 -1.64 -3.82
N ALA A 91 12.88 -2.88 -3.65
CA ALA A 91 13.10 -3.80 -4.77
C ALA A 91 11.80 -4.29 -5.43
N THR A 92 10.69 -4.29 -4.72
CA THR A 92 9.39 -4.84 -5.16
C THR A 92 8.24 -3.86 -5.03
N SER A 93 8.47 -2.71 -4.39
CA SER A 93 7.43 -1.75 -3.99
C SER A 93 6.31 -2.42 -3.15
N ASP A 94 6.69 -3.39 -2.32
CA ASP A 94 5.76 -4.06 -1.40
C ASP A 94 5.92 -3.52 0.03
N VAL A 95 4.87 -3.62 0.82
CA VAL A 95 4.86 -3.25 2.25
C VAL A 95 4.74 -4.50 3.11
N GLU A 96 5.81 -4.82 3.84
CA GLU A 96 5.77 -5.88 4.84
C GLU A 96 5.23 -5.34 6.17
N THR A 97 4.41 -6.15 6.83
CA THR A 97 3.85 -5.83 8.14
C THR A 97 4.44 -6.71 9.23
N GLY A 98 4.78 -6.09 10.35
CA GLY A 98 5.15 -6.77 11.59
C GLY A 98 4.25 -6.31 12.74
N GLU A 99 4.66 -6.63 13.97
CA GLU A 99 3.88 -6.32 15.16
C GLU A 99 4.78 -6.01 16.35
N VAL A 100 4.40 -5.00 17.11
CA VAL A 100 4.97 -4.68 18.42
C VAL A 100 3.85 -4.62 19.44
N MET A 101 3.98 -5.37 20.52
CA MET A 101 3.10 -5.26 21.66
C MET A 101 3.86 -4.64 22.83
N VAL A 102 3.23 -3.69 23.50
CA VAL A 102 3.77 -3.04 24.69
C VAL A 102 2.84 -3.31 25.86
N PHE A 103 3.33 -4.02 26.86
CA PHE A 103 2.66 -4.16 28.15
C PHE A 103 3.26 -3.12 29.09
N LEU A 104 2.43 -2.22 29.53
CA LEU A 104 2.80 -1.17 30.45
C LEU A 104 2.12 -1.42 31.78
N GLY A 105 2.90 -1.55 32.82
CA GLY A 105 2.44 -1.67 34.20
C GLY A 105 3.01 -0.56 35.08
N ASP A 106 2.78 -0.70 36.36
CA ASP A 106 3.12 0.30 37.35
C ASP A 106 4.63 0.61 37.42
N ARG A 107 5.46 -0.44 37.38
CA ARG A 107 6.92 -0.37 37.47
C ARG A 107 7.61 -1.23 36.41
N PHE A 108 6.92 -1.53 35.34
CA PHE A 108 7.50 -2.31 34.26
C PHE A 108 6.96 -1.92 32.91
N VAL A 109 7.76 -2.19 31.89
CA VAL A 109 7.34 -2.22 30.49
C VAL A 109 7.91 -3.45 29.83
N VAL A 110 7.06 -4.19 29.11
CA VAL A 110 7.50 -5.32 28.28
C VAL A 110 7.19 -4.99 26.82
N THR A 111 8.21 -5.03 25.98
CA THR A 111 8.06 -4.88 24.53
C THR A 111 8.23 -6.24 23.86
N VAL A 112 7.22 -6.69 23.13
CA VAL A 112 7.24 -7.93 22.35
C VAL A 112 7.22 -7.56 20.88
N ARG A 113 8.26 -7.93 20.14
CA ARG A 113 8.36 -7.69 18.69
C ARG A 113 8.19 -8.98 17.92
N ARG A 114 7.37 -8.93 16.87
CA ARG A 114 7.20 -9.99 15.87
C ARG A 114 7.45 -9.44 14.47
N GLY A 115 8.28 -10.15 13.71
CA GLY A 115 8.74 -9.71 12.38
C GLY A 115 9.96 -8.79 12.42
N GLU A 116 10.40 -8.34 11.23
CA GLU A 116 11.66 -7.59 11.06
C GLU A 116 11.47 -6.06 10.97
N GLY A 117 10.24 -5.58 10.84
CA GLY A 117 9.94 -4.14 10.80
C GLY A 117 10.28 -3.45 12.13
N ASN A 118 10.88 -2.29 12.06
CA ASN A 118 11.22 -1.39 13.18
C ASN A 118 12.01 -2.03 14.34
N PRO A 119 13.35 -2.02 14.31
CA PRO A 119 14.18 -2.58 15.38
C PRO A 119 14.14 -1.70 16.64
N LEU A 120 13.47 -2.17 17.72
CA LEU A 120 13.35 -1.47 19.00
C LEU A 120 14.70 -1.20 19.70
N ALA A 121 15.77 -1.87 19.28
CA ALA A 121 17.11 -1.59 19.79
C ALA A 121 17.54 -0.14 19.54
N GLY A 122 17.17 0.44 18.39
CA GLY A 122 17.40 1.86 18.09
C GLY A 122 16.60 2.79 19.00
N VAL A 123 15.37 2.41 19.34
CA VAL A 123 14.49 3.16 20.26
C VAL A 123 15.11 3.18 21.67
N ARG A 124 15.51 2.00 22.17
CA ARG A 124 16.13 1.88 23.49
C ARG A 124 17.39 2.72 23.60
N ARG A 125 18.31 2.65 22.63
CA ARG A 125 19.53 3.44 22.62
C ARG A 125 19.26 4.95 22.66
N ARG A 126 18.32 5.45 21.84
CA ARG A 126 17.95 6.87 21.85
C ARG A 126 17.39 7.33 23.20
N LEU A 127 16.58 6.47 23.86
CA LEU A 127 16.07 6.77 25.18
C LEU A 127 17.17 6.78 26.24
N GLU A 128 18.12 5.84 26.18
CA GLU A 128 19.26 5.78 27.11
C GLU A 128 20.21 6.99 26.97
N GLU A 129 20.27 7.59 25.78
CA GLU A 129 21.00 8.85 25.52
C GLU A 129 20.25 10.08 26.10
N ASN A 130 18.96 9.96 26.41
CA ASN A 130 18.14 11.03 27.00
C ASN A 130 17.59 10.59 28.37
N ALA A 131 18.45 10.60 29.37
CA ALA A 131 18.10 10.17 30.74
C ALA A 131 16.96 10.98 31.37
N GLU A 132 16.81 12.26 31.01
CA GLU A 132 15.71 13.10 31.49
C GLU A 132 14.37 12.56 30.98
N HIS A 133 14.26 12.27 29.69
CA HIS A 133 13.05 11.70 29.12
C HIS A 133 12.76 10.28 29.67
N LEU A 134 13.80 9.45 29.79
CA LEU A 134 13.69 8.10 30.33
C LEU A 134 13.29 8.08 31.83
N SER A 135 13.62 9.15 32.57
CA SER A 135 13.21 9.30 33.97
C SER A 135 11.69 9.49 34.16
N LEU A 136 10.96 9.83 33.07
CA LEU A 136 9.49 9.87 33.06
C LEU A 136 8.84 8.48 33.16
N GLY A 137 9.62 7.42 33.29
CA GLY A 137 9.17 6.09 33.61
C GLY A 137 8.65 5.27 32.40
N PRO A 138 7.81 4.25 32.66
CA PRO A 138 7.29 3.35 31.63
C PRO A 138 6.55 4.05 30.47
N ALA A 139 5.87 5.19 30.75
CA ALA A 139 5.15 5.96 29.74
C ALA A 139 6.09 6.54 28.65
N ALA A 140 7.32 6.92 29.04
CA ALA A 140 8.34 7.40 28.09
C ALA A 140 8.73 6.30 27.07
N VAL A 141 8.83 5.06 27.53
CA VAL A 141 9.12 3.92 26.64
C VAL A 141 7.97 3.68 25.67
N LEU A 142 6.72 3.69 26.16
CA LEU A 142 5.54 3.53 25.29
C LEU A 142 5.51 4.64 24.23
N HIS A 143 5.69 5.89 24.66
CA HIS A 143 5.74 7.03 23.75
C HIS A 143 6.80 6.84 22.67
N ALA A 144 8.06 6.57 23.06
CA ALA A 144 9.16 6.43 22.10
C ALA A 144 8.99 5.26 21.12
N VAL A 145 8.33 4.17 21.56
CA VAL A 145 7.97 3.05 20.66
C VAL A 145 6.90 3.48 19.67
N MET A 146 5.85 4.15 20.13
CA MET A 146 4.77 4.63 19.26
C MET A 146 5.26 5.69 18.27
N ASP A 147 6.02 6.65 18.74
CA ASP A 147 6.66 7.70 17.94
C ASP A 147 7.51 7.09 16.81
N SER A 148 8.42 6.19 17.16
CA SER A 148 9.26 5.50 16.16
C SER A 148 8.47 4.70 15.13
N ILE A 149 7.33 4.13 15.49
CA ILE A 149 6.47 3.37 14.56
C ILE A 149 5.71 4.33 13.65
N VAL A 150 5.18 5.42 14.19
CA VAL A 150 4.44 6.43 13.41
C VAL A 150 5.37 7.24 12.51
N ASP A 151 6.60 7.55 12.96
CA ASP A 151 7.64 8.12 12.09
C ASP A 151 7.92 7.21 10.88
N ASN A 152 7.99 5.91 11.12
CA ASN A 152 8.17 4.95 10.03
C ASN A 152 6.95 4.88 9.10
N TYR A 153 5.73 5.08 9.61
CA TYR A 153 4.53 5.22 8.75
C TYR A 153 4.65 6.43 7.83
N THR A 154 5.16 7.55 8.34
CA THR A 154 5.40 8.76 7.54
C THR A 154 6.47 8.52 6.44
N HIS A 155 7.49 7.71 6.74
CA HIS A 155 8.46 7.31 5.74
C HIS A 155 7.84 6.44 4.65
N VAL A 156 7.09 5.39 5.03
CA VAL A 156 6.38 4.52 4.07
C VAL A 156 5.34 5.31 3.26
N ASP A 157 4.64 6.26 3.85
CA ASP A 157 3.72 7.18 3.17
C ASP A 157 4.41 7.96 2.03
N ALA A 158 5.63 8.44 2.26
CA ALA A 158 6.41 9.14 1.24
C ALA A 158 6.81 8.23 0.06
N GLU A 159 7.20 6.97 0.33
CA GLU A 159 7.52 5.98 -0.72
C GLU A 159 6.28 5.62 -1.56
N ILE A 160 5.14 5.44 -0.92
CA ILE A 160 3.87 5.16 -1.61
C ILE A 160 3.43 6.34 -2.48
N LEU A 161 3.66 7.58 -2.04
CA LEU A 161 3.39 8.75 -2.85
C LEU A 161 4.26 8.78 -4.12
N GLU A 162 5.53 8.42 -4.01
CA GLU A 162 6.43 8.33 -5.16
C GLU A 162 5.97 7.25 -6.15
N ASP A 163 5.59 6.07 -5.67
CA ASP A 163 5.02 5.01 -6.51
C ASP A 163 3.71 5.45 -7.20
N LEU A 164 2.85 6.19 -6.49
CA LEU A 164 1.61 6.74 -7.02
C LEU A 164 1.87 7.72 -8.16
N ASP A 165 2.79 8.66 -7.96
CA ASP A 165 3.19 9.65 -8.96
C ASP A 165 3.77 8.98 -10.22
N GLN A 166 4.56 7.92 -10.06
CA GLN A 166 5.11 7.13 -11.16
C GLN A 166 4.01 6.44 -11.96
N ILE A 167 3.05 5.79 -11.30
CA ILE A 167 1.91 5.14 -11.95
C ILE A 167 1.04 6.18 -12.68
N GLU A 168 0.75 7.32 -12.05
CA GLU A 168 0.00 8.40 -12.68
C GLU A 168 0.67 8.88 -13.96
N GLN A 169 1.98 9.17 -13.91
CA GLN A 169 2.74 9.57 -15.08
C GLN A 169 2.71 8.52 -16.19
N GLN A 170 2.85 7.24 -15.87
CA GLN A 170 2.78 6.14 -16.83
C GLN A 170 1.42 6.09 -17.53
N VAL A 171 0.32 6.15 -16.76
CA VAL A 171 -1.05 6.11 -17.30
C VAL A 171 -1.32 7.29 -18.24
N PHE A 172 -0.89 8.50 -17.87
CA PHE A 172 -1.17 9.71 -18.65
C PHE A 172 -0.12 10.08 -19.72
N SER A 173 1.03 9.40 -19.75
CA SER A 173 2.05 9.59 -20.79
C SER A 173 1.64 9.08 -22.18
N GLY A 174 0.52 8.36 -22.29
CA GLY A 174 0.02 7.78 -23.53
C GLY A 174 0.84 6.57 -24.02
N THR A 175 1.72 6.01 -23.22
CA THR A 175 2.41 4.75 -23.50
C THR A 175 1.41 3.60 -23.49
N ARG A 176 1.51 2.70 -24.48
CA ARG A 176 0.56 1.59 -24.66
C ARG A 176 0.71 0.45 -23.64
N ASP A 177 1.75 0.45 -22.82
CA ASP A 177 2.14 -0.66 -21.97
C ASP A 177 1.94 -0.40 -20.47
N VAL A 178 0.92 0.36 -20.10
CA VAL A 178 0.57 0.47 -18.67
C VAL A 178 -0.15 -0.79 -18.23
N ASP A 179 0.44 -1.51 -17.29
CA ASP A 179 -0.16 -2.71 -16.71
C ASP A 179 -1.12 -2.33 -15.57
N ALA A 180 -2.41 -2.58 -15.77
CA ALA A 180 -3.41 -2.43 -14.72
C ALA A 180 -3.05 -3.20 -13.43
N THR A 181 -2.22 -4.25 -13.54
CA THR A 181 -1.71 -5.03 -12.40
C THR A 181 -0.86 -4.17 -11.46
N ALA A 182 -0.10 -3.21 -11.99
CA ALA A 182 0.70 -2.29 -11.19
C ALA A 182 -0.19 -1.39 -10.31
N ILE A 183 -1.28 -0.85 -10.88
CA ILE A 183 -2.26 -0.05 -10.15
C ILE A 183 -2.90 -0.89 -9.02
N TYR A 184 -3.27 -2.14 -9.31
CA TYR A 184 -3.84 -3.05 -8.32
C TYR A 184 -2.85 -3.42 -7.22
N ARG A 185 -1.57 -3.61 -7.55
CA ARG A 185 -0.53 -3.89 -6.57
C ARG A 185 -0.40 -2.72 -5.60
N LEU A 186 -0.19 -1.52 -6.10
CA LEU A 186 -0.08 -0.34 -5.23
C LEU A 186 -1.35 -0.12 -4.39
N LYS A 187 -2.54 -0.34 -4.95
CA LYS A 187 -3.79 -0.28 -4.19
C LYS A 187 -3.83 -1.28 -3.04
N ARG A 188 -3.28 -2.46 -3.23
CA ARG A 188 -3.16 -3.48 -2.18
C ARG A 188 -2.23 -3.01 -1.06
N GLU A 189 -1.08 -2.41 -1.39
CA GLU A 189 -0.13 -1.88 -0.41
C GLU A 189 -0.75 -0.73 0.40
N VAL A 190 -1.46 0.19 -0.24
CA VAL A 190 -2.25 1.25 0.42
C VAL A 190 -3.26 0.65 1.42
N LEU A 191 -3.93 -0.45 1.07
CA LEU A 191 -4.85 -1.14 1.97
C LEU A 191 -4.15 -1.81 3.16
N GLU A 192 -2.94 -2.35 2.98
CA GLU A 192 -2.16 -2.92 4.10
C GLU A 192 -1.76 -1.81 5.09
N ILE A 193 -1.29 -0.65 4.60
CA ILE A 193 -0.98 0.50 5.46
C ILE A 193 -2.24 0.96 6.21
N ARG A 194 -3.37 1.07 5.52
CA ARG A 194 -4.65 1.45 6.12
C ARG A 194 -5.06 0.50 7.25
N ARG A 195 -4.88 -0.81 7.07
CA ARG A 195 -5.16 -1.83 8.10
C ARG A 195 -4.25 -1.70 9.32
N ALA A 196 -3.03 -1.25 9.12
CA ALA A 196 -2.07 -1.02 10.20
C ALA A 196 -2.35 0.27 10.97
N SER A 197 -2.63 1.37 10.28
CA SER A 197 -2.65 2.74 10.85
C SER A 197 -4.02 3.17 11.37
N MET A 198 -5.12 2.89 10.64
CA MET A 198 -6.46 3.37 11.04
C MET A 198 -6.94 2.88 12.40
N PRO A 199 -6.80 1.57 12.76
CA PRO A 199 -7.25 1.12 14.07
C PRO A 199 -6.44 1.73 15.22
N LEU A 200 -5.21 2.16 14.95
CA LEU A 200 -4.38 2.85 15.94
C LEU A 200 -4.92 4.24 16.27
N ALA A 201 -5.39 5.00 15.28
CA ALA A 201 -5.97 6.32 15.51
C ALA A 201 -7.17 6.28 16.46
N ASP A 202 -8.09 5.33 16.25
CA ASP A 202 -9.22 5.10 17.16
C ASP A 202 -8.75 4.73 18.58
N SER A 203 -7.64 4.02 18.67
CA SER A 203 -7.07 3.55 19.93
C SER A 203 -6.35 4.67 20.68
N MET A 204 -5.76 5.65 19.98
CA MET A 204 -5.10 6.81 20.61
C MET A 204 -6.06 7.63 21.49
N LEU A 205 -7.31 7.77 21.07
CA LEU A 205 -8.33 8.44 21.88
C LEU A 205 -8.54 7.76 23.25
N ARG A 206 -8.40 6.43 23.30
CA ARG A 206 -8.55 5.66 24.54
C ARG A 206 -7.42 5.92 25.53
N LEU A 207 -6.21 6.23 25.06
CA LEU A 207 -5.09 6.57 25.96
C LEU A 207 -5.36 7.81 26.81
N ARG A 208 -6.24 8.71 26.36
CA ARG A 208 -6.61 9.94 27.07
C ARG A 208 -7.74 9.75 28.06
N THR A 209 -8.39 8.58 28.07
CA THR A 209 -9.51 8.29 28.97
C THR A 209 -9.04 7.60 30.25
N GLU A 210 -9.78 7.77 31.32
CA GLU A 210 -9.55 7.00 32.56
C GLU A 210 -9.96 5.52 32.35
N PRO A 211 -9.22 4.54 32.87
CA PRO A 211 -8.08 4.67 33.80
C PRO A 211 -6.69 4.77 33.15
N GLN A 212 -6.55 4.67 31.81
CA GLN A 212 -5.28 4.68 31.09
C GLN A 212 -4.50 5.96 31.38
N LYS A 213 -5.19 7.09 31.41
CA LYS A 213 -4.62 8.38 31.72
C LYS A 213 -3.85 8.38 33.04
N ARG A 214 -4.39 7.75 34.09
CA ARG A 214 -3.73 7.68 35.39
C ARG A 214 -2.41 6.91 35.32
N LEU A 215 -2.41 5.79 34.57
CA LEU A 215 -1.22 5.00 34.43
C LEU A 215 -0.12 5.75 33.68
N LEU A 216 -0.47 6.46 32.60
CA LEU A 216 0.46 7.25 31.81
C LEU A 216 0.98 8.49 32.53
N GLN A 217 0.16 9.15 33.34
CA GLN A 217 0.50 10.39 34.05
C GLN A 217 1.11 10.17 35.42
N ARG A 218 1.31 8.94 35.87
CA ARG A 218 1.80 8.64 37.19
C ARG A 218 3.15 9.29 37.50
N ASP A 219 4.14 9.05 36.63
CA ASP A 219 5.51 9.54 36.79
C ASP A 219 5.76 10.81 35.95
N ALA A 220 4.84 11.15 35.04
CA ALA A 220 4.93 12.29 34.12
C ALA A 220 3.55 12.94 33.87
N PRO A 221 3.16 13.98 34.63
CA PRO A 221 1.87 14.63 34.48
C PRO A 221 1.58 15.15 33.07
N ASP A 222 2.62 15.59 32.36
CA ASP A 222 2.51 16.15 31.00
C ASP A 222 2.69 15.13 29.88
N SER A 223 2.81 13.82 30.21
CA SER A 223 3.07 12.76 29.23
C SER A 223 2.05 12.71 28.09
N LEU A 224 0.80 13.08 28.35
CA LEU A 224 -0.25 13.10 27.32
C LEU A 224 0.02 14.10 26.19
N ALA A 225 0.84 15.12 26.40
CA ALA A 225 1.22 16.07 25.34
C ALA A 225 2.09 15.37 24.27
N PHE A 226 2.98 14.48 24.67
CA PHE A 226 3.81 13.69 23.74
C PHE A 226 2.95 12.76 22.87
N PHE A 227 1.94 12.11 23.43
CA PHE A 227 1.02 11.26 22.65
C PHE A 227 0.15 12.04 21.67
N ARG A 228 -0.07 13.34 21.90
CA ARG A 228 -0.78 14.19 20.93
C ARG A 228 0.01 14.38 19.64
N ASP A 229 1.31 14.58 19.74
CA ASP A 229 2.17 14.73 18.56
C ASP A 229 2.16 13.47 17.69
N VAL A 230 2.27 12.30 18.33
CA VAL A 230 2.15 10.99 17.65
C VAL A 230 0.78 10.84 16.97
N GLU A 231 -0.30 11.27 17.63
CA GLU A 231 -1.66 11.25 17.07
C GLU A 231 -1.77 12.16 15.84
N ASP A 232 -1.23 13.39 15.91
CA ASP A 232 -1.29 14.33 14.79
C ASP A 232 -0.55 13.79 13.54
N HIS A 233 0.62 13.18 13.71
CA HIS A 233 1.34 12.50 12.63
C HIS A 233 0.54 11.31 12.06
N LEU A 234 -0.04 10.49 12.93
CA LEU A 234 -0.85 9.34 12.52
C LEU A 234 -2.09 9.76 11.74
N LEU A 235 -2.79 10.82 12.18
CA LEU A 235 -3.96 11.35 11.47
C LEU A 235 -3.57 11.85 10.07
N LYS A 236 -2.43 12.54 9.94
CA LYS A 236 -1.92 13.00 8.65
C LYS A 236 -1.66 11.82 7.69
N VAL A 237 -0.99 10.77 8.16
CA VAL A 237 -0.77 9.56 7.35
C VAL A 237 -2.09 8.94 6.91
N ASN A 238 -3.06 8.80 7.82
CA ASN A 238 -4.38 8.25 7.49
C ASN A 238 -5.14 9.06 6.43
N ASP A 239 -5.09 10.39 6.50
CA ASP A 239 -5.70 11.27 5.50
C ASP A 239 -5.04 11.09 4.10
N HIS A 240 -3.71 10.94 4.06
CA HIS A 240 -2.99 10.65 2.83
C HIS A 240 -3.40 9.30 2.25
N ILE A 241 -3.40 8.25 3.07
CA ILE A 241 -3.77 6.89 2.66
C ILE A 241 -5.21 6.83 2.11
N GLU A 242 -6.15 7.56 2.72
CA GLU A 242 -7.50 7.65 2.19
C GLU A 242 -7.55 8.38 0.83
N THR A 243 -6.72 9.40 0.67
CA THR A 243 -6.59 10.14 -0.59
C THR A 243 -5.98 9.25 -1.68
N TYR A 244 -4.93 8.48 -1.39
CA TYR A 244 -4.28 7.57 -2.34
C TYR A 244 -5.24 6.47 -2.82
N ASP A 245 -6.05 5.88 -1.93
CA ASP A 245 -7.05 4.88 -2.32
C ASP A 245 -8.07 5.43 -3.32
N ARG A 246 -8.49 6.69 -3.15
CA ARG A 246 -9.38 7.40 -4.10
C ARG A 246 -8.67 7.67 -5.41
N LEU A 247 -7.47 8.27 -5.38
CA LEU A 247 -6.68 8.58 -6.58
C LEU A 247 -6.39 7.33 -7.41
N LEU A 248 -5.98 6.22 -6.79
CA LEU A 248 -5.75 4.95 -7.48
C LEU A 248 -7.02 4.41 -8.15
N THR A 249 -8.18 4.62 -7.52
CA THR A 249 -9.47 4.27 -8.15
C THR A 249 -9.75 5.13 -9.38
N ASP A 250 -9.48 6.43 -9.30
CA ASP A 250 -9.68 7.36 -10.41
C ASP A 250 -8.69 7.09 -11.55
N ILE A 251 -7.43 6.82 -11.25
CA ILE A 251 -6.39 6.42 -12.22
C ILE A 251 -6.80 5.13 -12.94
N LEU A 252 -7.28 4.13 -12.21
CA LEU A 252 -7.77 2.87 -12.79
C LEU A 252 -8.95 3.12 -13.74
N ASN A 253 -9.92 3.92 -13.34
CA ASN A 253 -11.08 4.27 -14.17
C ASN A 253 -10.65 5.03 -15.43
N ALA A 254 -9.72 5.98 -15.31
CA ALA A 254 -9.16 6.71 -16.45
C ALA A 254 -8.42 5.77 -17.40
N HIS A 255 -7.63 4.84 -16.89
CA HIS A 255 -6.94 3.84 -17.69
C HIS A 255 -7.91 2.93 -18.46
N LEU A 256 -8.96 2.42 -17.81
CA LEU A 256 -10.01 1.63 -18.47
C LEU A 256 -10.74 2.43 -19.56
N ALA A 257 -11.02 3.69 -19.31
CA ALA A 257 -11.62 4.58 -20.32
C ALA A 257 -10.70 4.78 -21.53
N GLN A 258 -9.39 4.97 -21.33
CA GLN A 258 -8.40 5.07 -22.41
C GLN A 258 -8.36 3.79 -23.25
N ILE A 259 -8.33 2.61 -22.61
CA ILE A 259 -8.40 1.32 -23.31
C ILE A 259 -9.66 1.23 -24.16
N SER A 260 -10.81 1.64 -23.63
CA SER A 260 -12.10 1.60 -24.35
C SER A 260 -12.10 2.53 -25.57
N VAL A 261 -11.54 3.73 -25.44
CA VAL A 261 -11.37 4.67 -26.58
C VAL A 261 -10.45 4.07 -27.64
N GLN A 262 -9.32 3.49 -27.23
CA GLN A 262 -8.39 2.87 -28.16
C GLN A 262 -8.99 1.68 -28.89
N GLN A 263 -9.73 0.80 -28.20
CA GLN A 263 -10.45 -0.32 -28.83
C GLN A 263 -11.45 0.18 -29.89
N ASN A 264 -12.15 1.27 -29.60
CA ASN A 264 -13.08 1.89 -30.55
C ASN A 264 -12.35 2.40 -31.79
N ASP A 265 -11.20 3.07 -31.62
CA ASP A 265 -10.39 3.56 -32.74
C ASP A 265 -9.79 2.42 -33.56
N ASP A 266 -9.33 1.35 -32.92
CA ASP A 266 -8.84 0.15 -33.62
C ASP A 266 -9.96 -0.53 -34.40
N MET A 267 -11.17 -0.64 -33.81
CA MET A 267 -12.34 -1.16 -34.51
C MET A 267 -12.74 -0.33 -35.72
N ARG A 268 -12.68 1.01 -35.63
CA ARG A 268 -12.90 1.92 -36.78
C ARG A 268 -11.86 1.69 -37.88
N ARG A 269 -10.59 1.56 -37.53
CA ARG A 269 -9.50 1.27 -38.48
C ARG A 269 -9.71 -0.06 -39.19
N ILE A 270 -9.99 -1.12 -38.42
CA ILE A 270 -10.28 -2.45 -39.00
C ILE A 270 -11.48 -2.37 -39.94
N SER A 271 -12.56 -1.75 -39.52
CA SER A 271 -13.79 -1.60 -40.32
C SER A 271 -13.52 -0.83 -41.64
N ALA A 272 -12.69 0.23 -41.57
CA ALA A 272 -12.30 1.01 -42.76
C ALA A 272 -11.51 0.14 -43.74
N TRP A 273 -10.51 -0.62 -43.29
CA TRP A 273 -9.73 -1.53 -44.15
C TRP A 273 -10.58 -2.63 -44.73
N VAL A 274 -11.48 -3.25 -43.93
CA VAL A 274 -12.41 -4.27 -44.42
C VAL A 274 -13.33 -3.70 -45.51
N ALA A 275 -13.87 -2.50 -45.32
CA ALA A 275 -14.72 -1.83 -46.31
C ALA A 275 -13.96 -1.53 -47.64
N ILE A 276 -12.71 -1.07 -47.54
CA ILE A 276 -11.86 -0.82 -48.75
C ILE A 276 -11.56 -2.14 -49.48
N ALA A 277 -11.29 -3.24 -48.75
CA ALA A 277 -11.00 -4.54 -49.36
C ALA A 277 -12.27 -5.23 -49.95
N ALA A 278 -13.44 -4.97 -49.38
CA ALA A 278 -14.69 -5.55 -49.83
C ALA A 278 -15.09 -5.07 -51.23
N VAL A 279 -14.81 -3.80 -51.62
CA VAL A 279 -15.18 -3.26 -52.92
C VAL A 279 -14.54 -4.01 -54.10
N PRO A 280 -13.22 -4.20 -54.15
CA PRO A 280 -12.61 -5.03 -55.22
C PRO A 280 -13.09 -6.44 -55.20
N THR A 281 -13.29 -7.05 -54.03
CA THR A 281 -13.76 -8.42 -53.90
C THR A 281 -15.21 -8.59 -54.44
N MET A 282 -16.08 -7.64 -54.14
CA MET A 282 -17.44 -7.60 -54.64
C MET A 282 -17.47 -7.44 -56.16
N ILE A 283 -16.71 -6.50 -56.71
CA ILE A 283 -16.61 -6.25 -58.16
C ILE A 283 -16.05 -7.51 -58.86
N ALA A 284 -14.93 -8.05 -58.35
CA ALA A 284 -14.36 -9.28 -58.90
C ALA A 284 -15.31 -10.48 -58.82
N GLY A 285 -16.12 -10.59 -57.73
CA GLY A 285 -17.13 -11.62 -57.59
C GLY A 285 -18.27 -11.52 -58.61
N ILE A 286 -18.72 -10.28 -58.90
CA ILE A 286 -19.78 -10.04 -59.91
C ILE A 286 -19.23 -10.40 -61.31
N TYR A 287 -18.06 -9.93 -61.67
CA TYR A 287 -17.43 -10.24 -62.95
C TYR A 287 -16.88 -11.67 -63.09
N GLY A 288 -16.70 -12.39 -61.97
CA GLY A 288 -16.34 -13.79 -61.92
C GLY A 288 -17.50 -14.74 -62.03
N MET A 289 -18.75 -14.21 -62.06
CA MET A 289 -19.95 -15.04 -62.35
C MET A 289 -19.97 -15.40 -63.83
N ASN A 290 -20.37 -16.66 -64.14
CA ASN A 290 -20.43 -17.18 -65.55
C ASN A 290 -21.62 -16.58 -66.31
N PHE A 291 -21.62 -15.28 -66.53
CA PHE A 291 -22.59 -14.61 -67.44
C PHE A 291 -22.14 -14.77 -68.88
N HIS A 292 -23.05 -15.04 -69.81
CA HIS A 292 -22.73 -15.28 -71.23
C HIS A 292 -22.46 -13.99 -72.00
N ASN A 293 -22.86 -12.82 -71.56
CA ASN A 293 -22.53 -11.54 -72.18
C ASN A 293 -22.36 -10.51 -71.12
N ILE A 294 -21.15 -9.92 -70.98
CA ILE A 294 -20.88 -8.78 -70.11
C ILE A 294 -20.45 -7.63 -71.06
N PRO A 295 -21.40 -6.74 -71.44
CA PRO A 295 -21.13 -5.68 -72.45
C PRO A 295 -19.97 -4.76 -72.09
N GLU A 296 -19.71 -4.55 -70.77
CA GLU A 296 -18.64 -3.66 -70.29
C GLU A 296 -17.23 -4.28 -70.52
N LEU A 297 -17.12 -5.62 -70.54
CA LEU A 297 -15.82 -6.29 -70.78
C LEU A 297 -15.58 -6.52 -72.27
N GLU A 298 -16.64 -6.62 -73.09
CA GLU A 298 -16.55 -6.79 -74.54
C GLU A 298 -16.38 -5.48 -75.29
N ALA A 299 -16.43 -4.35 -74.55
CA ALA A 299 -16.23 -3.05 -75.15
C ALA A 299 -14.84 -2.92 -75.81
N SER A 300 -14.80 -2.74 -77.11
CA SER A 300 -13.59 -2.65 -77.92
C SER A 300 -13.67 -1.52 -78.93
N PHE A 301 -12.54 -1.02 -79.37
CA PHE A 301 -12.44 -0.10 -80.52
C PHE A 301 -11.50 -0.72 -81.53
N ASP A 302 -11.75 -0.46 -82.84
CA ASP A 302 -10.94 -0.94 -83.93
C ASP A 302 -9.94 0.17 -84.34
N VAL A 303 -8.62 -0.22 -84.37
CA VAL A 303 -7.56 0.68 -84.93
C VAL A 303 -6.74 -0.14 -85.91
N GLY A 304 -6.94 0.17 -87.22
CA GLY A 304 -6.17 -0.44 -88.26
C GLY A 304 -6.43 -1.92 -88.48
N GLY A 305 -7.62 -2.42 -88.15
CA GLY A 305 -8.01 -3.83 -88.30
C GLY A 305 -7.67 -4.75 -87.08
N GLN A 306 -7.17 -4.14 -86.01
CA GLN A 306 -7.02 -4.84 -84.71
C GLN A 306 -7.99 -4.34 -83.67
N GLN A 307 -8.71 -5.23 -83.00
CA GLN A 307 -9.62 -4.94 -81.89
C GLN A 307 -8.86 -4.83 -80.57
N TYR A 308 -8.98 -3.69 -79.90
CA TYR A 308 -8.41 -3.43 -78.58
C TYR A 308 -9.55 -3.40 -77.54
N TYR A 309 -9.54 -4.39 -76.63
CA TYR A 309 -10.53 -4.48 -75.52
C TYR A 309 -10.09 -3.54 -74.39
N TYR A 310 -10.84 -2.48 -74.11
CA TYR A 310 -10.55 -1.54 -73.03
C TYR A 310 -11.42 -1.71 -71.80
N GLY A 311 -12.48 -2.51 -71.90
CA GLY A 311 -13.47 -2.71 -70.82
C GLY A 311 -12.85 -3.14 -69.50
N TYR A 312 -11.90 -4.10 -69.56
CA TYR A 312 -11.14 -4.54 -68.38
C TYR A 312 -10.41 -3.39 -67.67
N PHE A 313 -9.73 -2.52 -68.40
CA PHE A 313 -9.01 -1.37 -67.87
C PHE A 313 -9.96 -0.34 -67.23
N VAL A 314 -11.16 -0.14 -67.80
CA VAL A 314 -12.20 0.74 -67.26
C VAL A 314 -12.66 0.22 -65.92
N VAL A 315 -13.00 -1.10 -65.82
CA VAL A 315 -13.45 -1.70 -64.56
C VAL A 315 -12.38 -1.60 -63.48
N VAL A 316 -11.12 -1.90 -63.81
CA VAL A 316 -10.02 -1.78 -62.85
C VAL A 316 -9.82 -0.34 -62.40
N THR A 317 -9.94 0.65 -63.32
CA THR A 317 -9.79 2.06 -63.00
C THR A 317 -10.92 2.54 -62.07
N VAL A 318 -12.15 2.13 -62.33
CA VAL A 318 -13.31 2.43 -61.48
C VAL A 318 -13.13 1.81 -60.10
N MET A 319 -12.66 0.56 -60.04
CA MET A 319 -12.40 -0.16 -58.81
C MET A 319 -11.34 0.56 -57.94
N LEU A 320 -10.21 0.96 -58.55
CA LEU A 320 -9.15 1.71 -57.87
C LEU A 320 -9.63 3.10 -57.47
N GLY A 321 -10.43 3.79 -58.32
CA GLY A 321 -11.07 5.05 -57.98
C GLY A 321 -12.00 4.97 -56.79
N ALA A 322 -12.83 3.92 -56.70
CA ALA A 322 -13.72 3.67 -55.58
C ALA A 322 -12.91 3.42 -54.29
N CYS A 323 -11.87 2.56 -54.35
CA CYS A 323 -10.98 2.36 -53.21
C CYS A 323 -10.28 3.63 -52.76
N GLY A 324 -9.78 4.43 -53.67
CA GLY A 324 -9.16 5.73 -53.38
C GLY A 324 -10.13 6.77 -52.79
N ALA A 325 -11.38 6.78 -53.25
CA ALA A 325 -12.45 7.62 -52.71
C ALA A 325 -12.81 7.21 -51.28
N LEU A 326 -12.96 5.89 -51.02
CA LEU A 326 -13.22 5.36 -49.66
C LEU A 326 -12.05 5.66 -48.74
N TYR A 327 -10.83 5.40 -49.14
CA TYR A 327 -9.64 5.71 -48.35
C TYR A 327 -9.59 7.22 -47.99
N ARG A 328 -9.87 8.11 -48.95
CA ARG A 328 -9.91 9.55 -48.71
C ARG A 328 -11.06 9.94 -47.77
N ALA A 329 -12.22 9.32 -47.89
CA ALA A 329 -13.36 9.54 -47.02
C ALA A 329 -13.06 9.10 -45.57
N PHE A 330 -12.50 7.91 -45.38
CA PHE A 330 -12.13 7.40 -44.04
C PHE A 330 -11.00 8.23 -43.42
N LYS A 331 -9.99 8.63 -44.20
CA LYS A 331 -8.94 9.52 -43.72
C LYS A 331 -9.48 10.88 -43.30
N ARG A 332 -10.46 11.44 -44.05
CA ARG A 332 -11.12 12.70 -43.68
C ARG A 332 -11.98 12.59 -42.43
N SER A 333 -12.58 11.43 -42.19
CA SER A 333 -13.38 11.11 -41.01
C SER A 333 -12.54 10.65 -39.81
N ARG A 334 -11.20 10.65 -39.91
CA ARG A 334 -10.26 10.19 -38.87
C ARG A 334 -10.46 8.71 -38.46
N TRP A 335 -10.90 7.87 -39.41
CA TRP A 335 -10.95 6.42 -39.18
C TRP A 335 -9.65 5.71 -39.56
N LEU A 336 -8.83 6.37 -40.42
CA LEU A 336 -7.49 5.95 -40.84
C LEU A 336 -6.46 7.06 -40.59
#